data_400c0c29829d18e343bbed5cfac29a18
#
_entry.id   400c0c29829d18e343bbed5cfac29a18
#
_cell.length_a   1.000
_cell.length_b   1.000
_cell.length_c   1.000
_cell.angle_alpha   90.00
_cell.angle_beta   90.00
_cell.angle_gamma   90.00
#
_symmetry.space_group_name_H-M   'P 1'
#
loop_
_entity.id
_entity.type
_entity.pdbx_description
1 polymer ?
#
loop_
_entity_poly.entity_id
_entity_poly.type
_entity_poly.pdbx_seq_one_letter_code
_entity_poly.pdbx_strand_id
1 'polypeptide(L)'
;LGADEVNRIAITGCSCSGMVESKRSGAAGIVGYARFSDISDCGFTGGIEGSGPHFAGGIAGTLANSTIAGCTVKAKNIYGHNASSPSLIGVSGIAAYVVGVSSVSDCKAYATLIRNSTVLGTEDASVTPDNLFGMGMIVGIDAGTTTVTNCGVGGSFYLGASEKPQELILTLDADSYAKGIIGSGKTATVGGCYYWNGEE
;
A
#
# COMPACT_ATOMS: atom_id res chain seq x y z
N LEU A 1 20.09 4.50 17.39
CA LEU A 1 20.25 5.77 16.65
C LEU A 1 18.86 6.21 16.24
N GLY A 2 18.35 7.32 16.77
CA GLY A 2 17.05 7.87 16.36
C GLY A 2 17.23 8.63 15.05
N ALA A 3 16.45 8.28 14.03
CA ALA A 3 16.32 9.11 12.84
C ALA A 3 15.52 10.37 13.18
N ASP A 4 15.93 11.50 12.66
CA ASP A 4 15.25 12.79 12.74
C ASP A 4 15.35 13.51 11.37
N GLU A 5 14.84 14.73 11.25
CA GLU A 5 14.88 15.47 9.98
C GLU A 5 16.30 15.74 9.46
N VAL A 6 17.29 15.80 10.34
CA VAL A 6 18.69 16.07 10.00
C VAL A 6 19.44 14.77 9.72
N ASN A 7 19.13 13.70 10.48
CA ASN A 7 19.81 12.42 10.41
C ASN A 7 18.87 11.35 9.80
N ARG A 8 18.57 11.47 8.52
CA ARG A 8 17.71 10.53 7.81
C ARG A 8 18.42 9.21 7.54
N ILE A 9 17.65 8.13 7.52
CA ILE A 9 18.15 6.78 7.20
C ILE A 9 17.91 6.51 5.73
N ALA A 10 18.97 6.17 4.99
CA ALA A 10 18.88 5.73 3.60
C ALA A 10 18.71 4.20 3.53
N ILE A 11 17.73 3.74 2.75
CA ILE A 11 17.48 2.32 2.42
C ILE A 11 17.44 2.23 0.90
N THR A 12 18.47 1.66 0.27
CA THR A 12 18.61 1.74 -1.18
C THR A 12 18.93 0.37 -1.78
N GLY A 13 18.35 0.04 -2.93
CA GLY A 13 18.67 -1.13 -3.73
C GLY A 13 18.32 -2.47 -3.07
N CYS A 14 17.43 -2.48 -2.07
CA CYS A 14 17.01 -3.70 -1.39
C CYS A 14 15.97 -4.45 -2.21
N SER A 15 16.01 -5.78 -2.17
CA SER A 15 14.99 -6.60 -2.82
C SER A 15 14.52 -7.76 -1.93
N CYS A 16 13.22 -8.07 -2.04
CA CYS A 16 12.62 -9.22 -1.38
C CYS A 16 11.68 -9.94 -2.35
N SER A 17 11.80 -11.27 -2.44
CA SER A 17 10.95 -12.13 -3.28
C SER A 17 10.17 -13.18 -2.51
N GLY A 18 10.27 -13.19 -1.18
CA GLY A 18 9.64 -14.16 -0.31
C GLY A 18 8.21 -13.78 0.12
N MET A 19 7.58 -14.72 0.82
CA MET A 19 6.33 -14.48 1.53
C MET A 19 6.62 -13.85 2.88
N VAL A 20 5.94 -12.74 3.17
CA VAL A 20 5.99 -12.08 4.49
C VAL A 20 4.71 -12.44 5.24
N GLU A 21 4.85 -13.11 6.38
CA GLU A 21 3.74 -13.39 7.28
C GLU A 21 3.82 -12.51 8.52
N SER A 22 2.69 -11.88 8.89
CA SER A 22 2.59 -11.09 10.12
C SER A 22 1.27 -11.38 10.83
N LYS A 23 1.36 -11.50 12.15
CA LYS A 23 0.19 -11.68 13.04
C LYS A 23 -0.22 -10.39 13.75
N ARG A 24 0.57 -9.33 13.66
CA ARG A 24 0.35 -8.04 14.34
C ARG A 24 1.02 -6.90 13.57
N SER A 25 0.45 -5.69 13.69
CA SER A 25 1.07 -4.43 13.25
C SER A 25 1.37 -4.36 11.74
N GLY A 26 2.37 -3.58 11.35
CA GLY A 26 2.74 -3.37 9.95
C GLY A 26 3.55 -4.52 9.37
N ALA A 27 3.22 -4.93 8.15
CA ALA A 27 3.97 -5.87 7.35
C ALA A 27 4.41 -5.22 6.03
N ALA A 28 5.61 -5.52 5.58
CA ALA A 28 6.07 -5.03 4.28
C ALA A 28 7.16 -5.92 3.69
N GLY A 29 7.34 -5.84 2.38
CA GLY A 29 8.43 -6.52 1.70
C GLY A 29 9.81 -5.97 2.05
N ILE A 30 9.93 -4.67 2.34
CA ILE A 30 11.22 -4.00 2.62
C ILE A 30 11.29 -3.50 4.07
N VAL A 31 10.35 -2.64 4.52
CA VAL A 31 10.40 -2.05 5.86
C VAL A 31 9.04 -1.96 6.51
N GLY A 32 8.87 -2.59 7.69
CA GLY A 32 7.60 -2.54 8.43
C GLY A 32 7.22 -1.14 8.90
N TYR A 33 8.19 -0.33 9.36
CA TYR A 33 8.01 1.05 9.81
C TYR A 33 9.21 1.91 9.45
N ALA A 34 9.00 2.92 8.63
CA ALA A 34 10.01 3.91 8.24
C ALA A 34 9.65 5.29 8.78
N ARG A 35 10.59 5.92 9.47
CA ARG A 35 10.45 7.29 9.97
C ARG A 35 11.72 8.07 9.68
N PHE A 36 11.56 9.28 9.13
CA PHE A 36 12.68 10.11 8.68
C PHE A 36 13.67 9.32 7.81
N SER A 37 13.13 8.62 6.82
CA SER A 37 13.91 7.71 5.98
C SER A 37 13.73 8.05 4.51
N ASP A 38 14.78 7.77 3.72
CA ASP A 38 14.77 7.88 2.27
C ASP A 38 14.95 6.47 1.70
N ILE A 39 13.88 5.94 1.09
CA ILE A 39 13.85 4.59 0.53
C ILE A 39 13.90 4.72 -0.99
N SER A 40 14.88 4.10 -1.63
CA SER A 40 15.00 4.21 -3.10
C SER A 40 15.40 2.91 -3.76
N ASP A 41 14.96 2.74 -5.00
CA ASP A 41 15.38 1.67 -5.90
C ASP A 41 15.21 0.26 -5.29
N CYS A 42 14.19 0.10 -4.45
CA CYS A 42 13.89 -1.16 -3.80
C CYS A 42 12.82 -1.95 -4.56
N GLY A 43 12.88 -3.28 -4.47
CA GLY A 43 11.97 -4.17 -5.18
C GLY A 43 11.29 -5.21 -4.30
N PHE A 44 10.01 -5.48 -4.54
CA PHE A 44 9.26 -6.56 -3.90
C PHE A 44 8.45 -7.36 -4.92
N THR A 45 8.68 -8.68 -4.97
CA THR A 45 7.97 -9.60 -5.87
C THR A 45 7.24 -10.73 -5.15
N GLY A 46 7.25 -10.73 -3.83
CA GLY A 46 6.64 -11.74 -2.99
C GLY A 46 5.14 -11.57 -2.79
N GLY A 47 4.71 -11.91 -1.60
CA GLY A 47 3.36 -11.68 -1.11
C GLY A 47 3.37 -11.34 0.37
N ILE A 48 2.27 -10.75 0.86
CA ILE A 48 2.06 -10.49 2.27
C ILE A 48 0.79 -11.20 2.69
N GLU A 49 0.92 -12.10 3.66
CA GLU A 49 -0.17 -12.88 4.20
C GLU A 49 -0.17 -12.85 5.73
N GLY A 50 -1.27 -13.27 6.34
CA GLY A 50 -1.39 -13.42 7.78
C GLY A 50 -2.71 -12.92 8.34
N SER A 51 -2.96 -13.29 9.58
CA SER A 51 -4.22 -13.01 10.27
C SER A 51 -4.21 -11.67 11.03
N GLY A 52 -3.21 -10.81 10.83
CA GLY A 52 -3.06 -9.64 11.66
C GLY A 52 -2.35 -8.40 11.13
N PRO A 53 -1.86 -8.28 9.88
CA PRO A 53 -1.24 -7.02 9.49
C PRO A 53 -2.31 -5.93 9.34
N HIS A 54 -2.25 -4.92 10.21
CA HIS A 54 -3.10 -3.74 10.12
C HIS A 54 -2.71 -2.87 8.90
N PHE A 55 -1.41 -2.82 8.62
CA PHE A 55 -0.84 -2.07 7.50
C PHE A 55 0.06 -3.01 6.70
N ALA A 56 -0.40 -3.38 5.51
CA ALA A 56 0.32 -4.28 4.61
C ALA A 56 0.73 -3.52 3.34
N GLY A 57 2.05 -3.26 3.19
CA GLY A 57 2.58 -2.53 2.05
C GLY A 57 3.73 -3.26 1.36
N GLY A 58 3.78 -3.23 0.05
CA GLY A 58 4.86 -3.90 -0.69
C GLY A 58 6.26 -3.37 -0.33
N ILE A 59 6.41 -2.06 -0.15
CA ILE A 59 7.67 -1.43 0.25
C ILE A 59 7.64 -1.07 1.75
N ALA A 60 6.63 -0.33 2.21
CA ALA A 60 6.54 0.11 3.60
C ALA A 60 5.17 -0.20 4.21
N GLY A 61 5.15 -0.75 5.43
CA GLY A 61 3.92 -0.90 6.21
C GLY A 61 3.44 0.47 6.73
N THR A 62 4.34 1.23 7.35
CA THR A 62 4.10 2.62 7.78
C THR A 62 5.23 3.52 7.29
N LEU A 63 4.86 4.67 6.76
CA LEU A 63 5.77 5.71 6.28
C LEU A 63 5.49 7.01 7.04
N ALA A 64 6.48 7.53 7.77
CA ALA A 64 6.34 8.73 8.59
C ALA A 64 7.43 9.75 8.29
N ASN A 65 7.07 10.94 7.81
CA ASN A 65 8.01 12.02 7.45
C ASN A 65 9.18 11.49 6.57
N SER A 66 8.84 10.72 5.55
CA SER A 66 9.80 9.91 4.79
C SER A 66 9.53 9.97 3.29
N THR A 67 10.50 9.53 2.49
CA THR A 67 10.38 9.48 1.03
C THR A 67 10.53 8.06 0.52
N ILE A 68 9.78 7.72 -0.55
CA ILE A 68 9.98 6.50 -1.34
C ILE A 68 10.11 6.91 -2.81
N ALA A 69 11.18 6.48 -3.49
CA ALA A 69 11.41 6.82 -4.88
C ALA A 69 11.95 5.63 -5.69
N GLY A 70 11.55 5.52 -6.97
CA GLY A 70 12.09 4.52 -7.90
C GLY A 70 11.84 3.05 -7.52
N CYS A 71 10.93 2.78 -6.59
CA CYS A 71 10.68 1.42 -6.10
C CYS A 71 9.67 0.68 -7.00
N THR A 72 9.86 -0.65 -7.10
CA THR A 72 8.99 -1.50 -7.93
C THR A 72 8.39 -2.64 -7.12
N VAL A 73 7.07 -2.83 -7.25
CA VAL A 73 6.34 -3.93 -6.64
C VAL A 73 5.59 -4.72 -7.71
N LYS A 74 5.84 -6.04 -7.75
CA LYS A 74 5.07 -7.02 -8.54
C LYS A 74 4.65 -8.14 -7.59
N ALA A 75 3.61 -7.91 -6.79
CA ALA A 75 3.18 -8.85 -5.76
C ALA A 75 1.95 -9.65 -6.19
N LYS A 76 1.92 -10.95 -5.83
CA LYS A 76 0.72 -11.76 -6.09
C LYS A 76 -0.44 -11.31 -5.24
N ASN A 77 -0.25 -11.31 -3.90
CA ASN A 77 -1.26 -10.91 -2.94
C ASN A 77 -0.63 -10.04 -1.86
N ILE A 78 -1.30 -8.95 -1.51
CA ILE A 78 -1.01 -8.15 -0.33
C ILE A 78 -2.28 -8.12 0.50
N TYR A 79 -2.25 -8.77 1.67
CA TYR A 79 -3.42 -9.01 2.49
C TYR A 79 -3.37 -8.22 3.79
N GLY A 80 -4.44 -7.47 4.08
CA GLY A 80 -4.61 -6.73 5.32
C GLY A 80 -5.82 -7.20 6.12
N HIS A 81 -5.62 -7.37 7.43
CA HIS A 81 -6.65 -7.80 8.36
C HIS A 81 -6.47 -7.14 9.73
N ASN A 82 -7.56 -6.69 10.32
CA ASN A 82 -7.57 -6.24 11.71
C ASN A 82 -8.91 -6.55 12.37
N ALA A 83 -8.92 -7.58 13.22
CA ALA A 83 -10.11 -8.00 13.93
C ALA A 83 -10.58 -6.97 14.98
N SER A 84 -9.67 -6.14 15.52
CA SER A 84 -9.98 -5.21 16.62
C SER A 84 -10.36 -3.80 16.16
N SER A 85 -9.92 -3.39 14.96
CA SER A 85 -10.17 -2.04 14.44
C SER A 85 -10.23 -2.07 12.92
N PRO A 86 -11.37 -2.49 12.36
CA PRO A 86 -11.51 -2.64 10.91
C PRO A 86 -11.32 -1.34 10.12
N SER A 87 -11.61 -0.20 10.72
CA SER A 87 -11.40 1.12 10.10
C SER A 87 -9.92 1.49 9.90
N LEU A 88 -9.00 0.81 10.57
CA LEU A 88 -7.56 1.06 10.51
C LEU A 88 -6.81 -0.03 9.74
N ILE A 89 -7.37 -0.51 8.64
CA ILE A 89 -6.68 -1.44 7.75
C ILE A 89 -6.21 -0.69 6.52
N GLY A 90 -4.88 -0.58 6.36
CA GLY A 90 -4.25 -0.05 5.15
C GLY A 90 -3.61 -1.18 4.34
N VAL A 91 -3.92 -1.26 3.06
CA VAL A 91 -3.32 -2.24 2.14
C VAL A 91 -2.82 -1.52 0.89
N SER A 92 -1.57 -1.75 0.54
CA SER A 92 -0.99 -1.02 -0.59
C SER A 92 0.10 -1.78 -1.32
N GLY A 93 0.27 -1.47 -2.59
CA GLY A 93 1.45 -1.87 -3.34
C GLY A 93 2.72 -1.22 -2.79
N ILE A 94 2.71 0.05 -2.44
CA ILE A 94 3.90 0.78 -1.98
C ILE A 94 3.86 1.04 -0.46
N ALA A 95 3.04 1.97 0.04
CA ALA A 95 3.02 2.35 1.45
C ALA A 95 1.61 2.24 2.04
N ALA A 96 1.41 1.35 3.03
CA ALA A 96 0.08 1.05 3.52
C ALA A 96 -0.52 2.14 4.41
N TYR A 97 0.29 2.79 5.25
CA TYR A 97 -0.15 3.86 6.13
C TYR A 97 0.88 4.99 6.13
N VAL A 98 0.45 6.19 5.79
CA VAL A 98 1.33 7.36 5.69
C VAL A 98 0.91 8.42 6.69
N VAL A 99 1.87 8.95 7.46
CA VAL A 99 1.67 10.01 8.45
C VAL A 99 2.73 11.10 8.30
N GLY A 100 2.40 12.32 8.75
CA GLY A 100 3.28 13.47 8.62
C GLY A 100 3.43 13.91 7.16
N VAL A 101 4.55 14.54 6.82
CA VAL A 101 4.85 15.01 5.46
C VAL A 101 5.71 13.97 4.76
N SER A 102 5.17 13.33 3.74
CA SER A 102 5.84 12.24 3.04
C SER A 102 5.68 12.36 1.52
N SER A 103 6.54 11.69 0.75
CA SER A 103 6.43 11.64 -0.70
C SER A 103 6.69 10.25 -1.25
N VAL A 104 5.99 9.92 -2.34
CA VAL A 104 6.20 8.71 -3.14
C VAL A 104 6.30 9.12 -4.60
N SER A 105 7.44 8.85 -5.24
CA SER A 105 7.67 9.24 -6.63
C SER A 105 8.30 8.14 -7.47
N ASP A 106 8.02 8.17 -8.76
CA ASP A 106 8.67 7.32 -9.77
C ASP A 106 8.58 5.82 -9.45
N CYS A 107 7.57 5.42 -8.66
CA CYS A 107 7.36 4.04 -8.25
C CYS A 107 6.41 3.31 -9.19
N LYS A 108 6.56 1.98 -9.23
CA LYS A 108 5.65 1.11 -9.99
C LYS A 108 5.04 0.06 -9.08
N ALA A 109 3.74 -0.13 -9.11
CA ALA A 109 3.05 -1.14 -8.33
C ALA A 109 2.00 -1.89 -9.16
N TYR A 110 2.15 -3.21 -9.19
CA TYR A 110 1.18 -4.14 -9.75
C TYR A 110 0.95 -5.28 -8.75
N ALA A 111 -0.24 -5.34 -8.16
CA ALA A 111 -0.53 -6.29 -7.10
C ALA A 111 -2.02 -6.64 -7.04
N THR A 112 -2.33 -7.76 -6.39
CA THR A 112 -3.68 -8.03 -5.90
C THR A 112 -3.75 -7.60 -4.44
N LEU A 113 -4.54 -6.57 -4.15
CA LEU A 113 -4.77 -6.06 -2.80
C LEU A 113 -6.04 -6.70 -2.23
N ILE A 114 -5.93 -7.29 -1.04
CA ILE A 114 -7.03 -8.00 -0.40
C ILE A 114 -7.24 -7.43 1.00
N ARG A 115 -8.47 -7.00 1.28
CA ARG A 115 -8.88 -6.59 2.61
C ARG A 115 -9.94 -7.53 3.16
N ASN A 116 -9.77 -8.00 4.41
CA ASN A 116 -10.78 -8.82 5.04
C ASN A 116 -12.02 -8.00 5.39
N SER A 117 -13.17 -8.39 4.82
CA SER A 117 -14.46 -7.73 5.02
C SER A 117 -15.25 -8.28 6.21
N THR A 118 -14.92 -9.47 6.72
CA THR A 118 -15.73 -10.13 7.77
C THR A 118 -15.78 -9.37 9.08
N VAL A 119 -14.87 -8.40 9.26
CA VAL A 119 -14.79 -7.59 10.48
C VAL A 119 -15.59 -6.29 10.39
N LEU A 120 -16.05 -5.91 9.20
CA LEU A 120 -16.76 -4.63 9.03
C LEU A 120 -18.23 -4.68 9.43
N GLY A 121 -18.81 -5.88 9.61
CA GLY A 121 -20.24 -6.02 9.86
C GLY A 121 -21.10 -5.35 8.77
N THR A 122 -20.52 -5.10 7.62
CA THR A 122 -21.10 -4.31 6.54
C THR A 122 -21.43 -5.24 5.38
N GLU A 123 -22.40 -6.11 5.58
CA GLU A 123 -23.05 -6.77 4.45
C GLU A 123 -23.67 -5.75 3.48
N ASP A 124 -23.81 -4.47 3.91
CA ASP A 124 -24.44 -3.38 3.18
C ASP A 124 -23.51 -2.21 2.79
N ALA A 125 -22.22 -2.22 3.11
CA ALA A 125 -21.36 -1.13 2.65
C ALA A 125 -21.06 -1.32 1.17
N SER A 126 -21.67 -0.50 0.35
CA SER A 126 -21.34 -0.39 -1.07
C SER A 126 -19.91 0.10 -1.21
N VAL A 127 -18.99 -0.83 -1.47
CA VAL A 127 -17.63 -0.49 -1.86
C VAL A 127 -17.71 0.09 -3.27
N THR A 128 -17.40 1.35 -3.38
CA THR A 128 -17.36 2.04 -4.66
C THR A 128 -15.90 2.33 -5.02
N PRO A 129 -15.57 2.55 -6.29
CA PRO A 129 -14.25 2.99 -6.69
C PRO A 129 -13.78 4.27 -5.98
N ASP A 130 -14.73 5.07 -5.46
CA ASP A 130 -14.46 6.29 -4.72
C ASP A 130 -14.26 6.05 -3.21
N ASN A 131 -14.48 4.82 -2.73
CA ASN A 131 -14.28 4.43 -1.34
C ASN A 131 -13.65 3.03 -1.26
N LEU A 132 -12.34 2.96 -1.40
CA LEU A 132 -11.57 1.72 -1.37
C LEU A 132 -11.18 1.29 0.05
N PHE A 133 -11.71 1.92 1.08
CA PHE A 133 -11.50 1.53 2.49
C PHE A 133 -10.02 1.30 2.88
N GLY A 134 -9.12 2.18 2.45
CA GLY A 134 -7.71 2.06 2.76
C GLY A 134 -6.93 1.07 1.88
N MET A 135 -7.50 0.63 0.77
CA MET A 135 -6.77 -0.07 -0.27
C MET A 135 -6.34 0.91 -1.37
N GLY A 136 -5.06 1.11 -1.57
CA GLY A 136 -4.54 1.96 -2.64
C GLY A 136 -3.25 1.42 -3.20
N MET A 137 -3.07 1.44 -4.50
CA MET A 137 -1.90 0.81 -5.12
C MET A 137 -0.59 1.51 -4.73
N ILE A 138 -0.62 2.81 -4.48
CA ILE A 138 0.55 3.58 -4.01
C ILE A 138 0.44 3.86 -2.52
N VAL A 139 -0.68 4.39 -2.03
CA VAL A 139 -0.90 4.68 -0.62
C VAL A 139 -2.21 4.07 -0.16
N GLY A 140 -2.19 3.24 0.86
CA GLY A 140 -3.37 2.64 1.44
C GLY A 140 -4.21 3.69 2.20
N ILE A 141 -3.66 4.22 3.28
CA ILE A 141 -4.28 5.30 4.08
C ILE A 141 -3.31 6.47 4.17
N ASP A 142 -3.74 7.65 3.73
CA ASP A 142 -3.05 8.91 3.99
C ASP A 142 -3.67 9.62 5.20
N ALA A 143 -2.96 9.56 6.33
CA ALA A 143 -3.28 10.27 7.56
C ALA A 143 -2.38 11.48 7.79
N GLY A 144 -1.63 11.89 6.77
CA GLY A 144 -0.71 13.01 6.79
C GLY A 144 -0.93 13.96 5.62
N THR A 145 0.15 14.43 5.07
CA THR A 145 0.20 15.17 3.80
C THR A 145 1.17 14.44 2.88
N THR A 146 0.64 13.79 1.86
CA THR A 146 1.43 12.97 0.94
C THR A 146 1.43 13.56 -0.46
N THR A 147 2.61 13.58 -1.08
CA THR A 147 2.74 13.87 -2.51
C THR A 147 3.05 12.58 -3.25
N VAL A 148 2.24 12.24 -4.25
CA VAL A 148 2.44 11.06 -5.13
C VAL A 148 2.63 11.56 -6.55
N THR A 149 3.79 11.25 -7.16
CA THR A 149 4.10 11.73 -8.50
C THR A 149 4.72 10.65 -9.38
N ASN A 150 4.39 10.66 -10.66
CA ASN A 150 4.98 9.83 -11.71
C ASN A 150 4.93 8.32 -11.43
N CYS A 151 3.92 7.84 -10.71
CA CYS A 151 3.83 6.44 -10.35
C CYS A 151 3.01 5.64 -11.36
N GLY A 152 3.51 4.44 -11.69
CA GLY A 152 2.78 3.46 -12.48
C GLY A 152 1.94 2.52 -11.59
N VAL A 153 0.66 2.33 -11.91
CA VAL A 153 -0.25 1.51 -11.11
C VAL A 153 -1.07 0.54 -11.96
N GLY A 154 -1.28 -0.65 -11.43
CA GLY A 154 -2.14 -1.67 -12.03
C GLY A 154 -2.43 -2.79 -11.04
N GLY A 155 -3.32 -3.71 -11.41
CA GLY A 155 -3.68 -4.83 -10.56
C GLY A 155 -5.13 -4.81 -10.12
N SER A 156 -5.46 -5.43 -8.99
CA SER A 156 -6.85 -5.65 -8.58
C SER A 156 -7.06 -5.46 -7.10
N PHE A 157 -8.29 -5.07 -6.73
CA PHE A 157 -8.74 -4.89 -5.35
C PHE A 157 -9.85 -5.90 -5.04
N TYR A 158 -9.72 -6.58 -3.91
CA TYR A 158 -10.71 -7.53 -3.41
C TYR A 158 -11.12 -7.18 -1.98
N LEU A 159 -12.41 -7.25 -1.72
CA LEU A 159 -12.96 -7.27 -0.36
C LEU A 159 -13.43 -8.70 -0.06
N GLY A 160 -12.96 -9.30 1.03
CA GLY A 160 -13.34 -10.67 1.37
C GLY A 160 -12.37 -11.35 2.32
N ALA A 161 -12.63 -12.62 2.64
CA ALA A 161 -11.75 -13.43 3.48
C ALA A 161 -10.43 -13.73 2.77
N SER A 162 -9.34 -13.90 3.55
CA SER A 162 -7.98 -14.14 3.04
C SER A 162 -7.86 -15.31 2.06
N GLU A 163 -8.59 -16.40 2.32
CA GLU A 163 -8.46 -17.62 1.55
C GLU A 163 -9.37 -17.68 0.31
N LYS A 164 -10.44 -16.90 0.32
CA LYS A 164 -11.39 -16.82 -0.79
C LYS A 164 -12.00 -15.42 -0.85
N PRO A 165 -11.39 -14.48 -1.58
CA PRO A 165 -12.02 -13.19 -1.85
C PRO A 165 -13.40 -13.43 -2.48
N GLN A 166 -14.44 -12.90 -1.87
CA GLN A 166 -15.81 -13.15 -2.33
C GLN A 166 -16.22 -12.19 -3.45
N GLU A 167 -15.60 -11.03 -3.52
CA GLU A 167 -15.98 -10.00 -4.47
C GLU A 167 -14.77 -9.25 -5.02
N LEU A 168 -14.68 -9.17 -6.34
CA LEU A 168 -13.80 -8.27 -7.04
C LEU A 168 -14.42 -6.86 -7.01
N ILE A 169 -13.75 -5.93 -6.37
CA ILE A 169 -14.23 -4.55 -6.28
C ILE A 169 -13.85 -3.78 -7.55
N LEU A 170 -12.58 -3.86 -7.93
CA LEU A 170 -12.03 -3.09 -9.03
C LEU A 170 -10.80 -3.79 -9.61
N THR A 171 -10.74 -3.85 -10.93
CA THR A 171 -9.49 -4.11 -11.66
C THR A 171 -9.05 -2.79 -12.28
N LEU A 172 -7.81 -2.41 -12.05
CA LEU A 172 -7.24 -1.21 -12.63
C LEU A 172 -6.83 -1.48 -14.07
N ASP A 173 -7.28 -0.64 -14.95
CA ASP A 173 -6.91 -0.56 -16.35
C ASP A 173 -6.54 0.89 -16.72
N ALA A 174 -6.30 1.16 -17.99
CA ALA A 174 -5.91 2.48 -18.45
C ALA A 174 -6.94 3.58 -18.19
N ASP A 175 -8.20 3.23 -18.01
CA ASP A 175 -9.29 4.19 -17.79
C ASP A 175 -9.57 4.42 -16.30
N SER A 176 -9.29 3.44 -15.44
CA SER A 176 -9.65 3.45 -14.02
C SER A 176 -8.49 3.65 -13.04
N TYR A 177 -7.22 3.62 -13.50
CA TYR A 177 -6.04 3.64 -12.63
C TYR A 177 -6.00 4.81 -11.62
N ALA A 178 -6.53 5.96 -11.99
CA ALA A 178 -6.52 7.15 -11.13
C ALA A 178 -7.27 6.95 -9.80
N LYS A 179 -8.30 6.10 -9.81
CA LYS A 179 -9.10 5.78 -8.62
C LYS A 179 -8.40 4.81 -7.65
N GLY A 180 -7.42 4.08 -8.12
CA GLY A 180 -6.69 3.08 -7.36
C GLY A 180 -5.38 3.56 -6.73
N ILE A 181 -5.01 4.84 -6.89
CA ILE A 181 -3.71 5.35 -6.42
C ILE A 181 -3.70 5.45 -4.89
N ILE A 182 -4.74 6.04 -4.29
CA ILE A 182 -4.86 6.25 -2.85
C ILE A 182 -6.18 5.65 -2.36
N GLY A 183 -6.10 4.79 -1.36
CA GLY A 183 -7.24 4.06 -0.84
C GLY A 183 -8.14 4.89 0.07
N SER A 184 -7.56 5.74 0.91
CA SER A 184 -8.28 6.70 1.75
C SER A 184 -7.36 7.83 2.20
N GLY A 185 -7.97 8.99 2.49
CA GLY A 185 -7.27 10.22 2.86
C GLY A 185 -7.63 11.36 1.91
N LYS A 186 -7.58 12.60 2.41
CA LYS A 186 -8.06 13.77 1.66
C LYS A 186 -6.98 14.79 1.33
N THR A 187 -5.78 14.60 1.84
CA THR A 187 -4.70 15.60 1.79
C THR A 187 -3.59 15.28 0.79
N ALA A 188 -3.69 14.14 0.13
CA ALA A 188 -2.70 13.75 -0.86
C ALA A 188 -2.79 14.58 -2.14
N THR A 189 -1.63 15.00 -2.65
CA THR A 189 -1.48 15.58 -3.98
C THR A 189 -0.97 14.51 -4.94
N VAL A 190 -1.70 14.26 -6.04
CA VAL A 190 -1.36 13.25 -7.04
C VAL A 190 -1.12 13.91 -8.38
N GLY A 191 -0.01 13.56 -9.05
CA GLY A 191 0.31 14.09 -10.38
C GLY A 191 1.19 13.15 -11.21
N GLY A 192 1.02 13.17 -12.54
CA GLY A 192 1.85 12.42 -13.47
C GLY A 192 1.77 10.89 -13.38
N CYS A 193 0.82 10.34 -12.64
CA CYS A 193 0.65 8.89 -12.52
C CYS A 193 0.00 8.30 -13.78
N TYR A 194 0.26 7.02 -14.03
CA TYR A 194 -0.16 6.33 -15.23
C TYR A 194 -0.53 4.86 -14.97
N TYR A 195 -1.26 4.28 -15.91
CA TYR A 195 -1.52 2.83 -15.89
C TYR A 195 -0.26 2.03 -16.23
N TRP A 196 0.01 0.98 -15.46
CA TRP A 196 1.09 0.03 -15.68
C TRP A 196 0.57 -1.41 -15.59
N ASN A 197 0.70 -2.17 -16.65
CA ASN A 197 0.20 -3.55 -16.76
C ASN A 197 1.07 -4.60 -16.03
N GLY A 198 2.13 -4.17 -15.34
CA GLY A 198 3.07 -5.07 -14.66
C GLY A 198 4.20 -5.59 -15.55
N GLU A 199 4.28 -5.18 -16.82
CA GLU A 199 5.35 -5.54 -17.75
C GLU A 199 6.40 -4.42 -17.84
N GLU A 200 7.60 -4.74 -18.32
CA GLU A 200 8.70 -3.76 -18.48
C GLU A 200 8.50 -2.85 -19.69
#